data_18e56e41c68a1fa815010d482a289cef
#
_entry.id   18e56e41c68a1fa815010d482a289cef
#
_cell.length_a   1.000
_cell.length_b   1.000
_cell.length_c   1.000
_cell.angle_alpha   90.00
_cell.angle_beta   90.00
_cell.angle_gamma   90.00
#
_symmetry.space_group_name_H-M   'P 1'
#
loop_
_entity.id
_entity.type
_entity.pdbx_description
1 polymer ?
#
loop_
_entity_poly.entity_id
_entity_poly.type
_entity_poly.pdbx_seq_one_letter_code
_entity_poly.pdbx_strand_id
1 'polypeptide(L)'
;MTKEEKIDFIIKNKFLFIIRTEDFDGAMKCFDTLVEAGAKVIEFTSTIPNYEKAIKEAKEKVKSEEILVGAGTVLNKELALKAMEGNPDFVVNPTQNFEILEVVPKEKVVFMGGFTPSEIIRNYYAGVDFVKVFPASVLGPKFIKALKFGPLPFVKMLASGGMELGIIEEFIKAGADVIGLGSEVAKVDLVMEGNFSKIKELAKSYLSLLL
;
A
#
# COMPACT_ATOMS: atom_id res chain seq x y z
N MET A 1 -8.88 9.35 -13.14
CA MET A 1 -8.94 9.99 -11.79
C MET A 1 -7.81 11.00 -11.63
N THR A 2 -8.11 12.17 -11.06
CA THR A 2 -7.12 13.13 -10.57
C THR A 2 -6.36 12.55 -9.37
N LYS A 3 -5.32 13.22 -8.89
CA LYS A 3 -4.59 12.80 -7.69
C LYS A 3 -5.49 12.80 -6.46
N GLU A 4 -6.28 13.83 -6.27
CA GLU A 4 -7.23 13.97 -5.18
C GLU A 4 -8.28 12.87 -5.19
N GLU A 5 -8.86 12.56 -6.36
CA GLU A 5 -9.80 11.45 -6.52
C GLU A 5 -9.18 10.09 -6.18
N LYS A 6 -7.89 9.88 -6.50
CA LYS A 6 -7.16 8.67 -6.09
C LYS A 6 -6.94 8.59 -4.59
N ILE A 7 -6.60 9.72 -3.94
CA ILE A 7 -6.45 9.80 -2.48
C ILE A 7 -7.77 9.43 -1.80
N ASP A 8 -8.88 10.03 -2.24
CA ASP A 8 -10.20 9.76 -1.68
C ASP A 8 -10.62 8.30 -1.93
N PHE A 9 -10.33 7.76 -3.11
CA PHE A 9 -10.57 6.36 -3.43
C PHE A 9 -9.80 5.40 -2.51
N ILE A 10 -8.52 5.70 -2.24
CA ILE A 10 -7.68 4.91 -1.34
C ILE A 10 -8.26 4.94 0.09
N ILE A 11 -8.61 6.12 0.61
CA ILE A 11 -9.18 6.29 1.95
C ILE A 11 -10.53 5.55 2.07
N LYS A 12 -11.37 5.66 1.06
CA LYS A 12 -12.69 5.00 1.01
C LYS A 12 -12.58 3.48 1.06
N ASN A 13 -11.62 2.92 0.31
CA ASN A 13 -11.43 1.46 0.22
C ASN A 13 -10.61 0.89 1.39
N LYS A 14 -10.00 1.74 2.21
CA LYS A 14 -9.36 1.44 3.49
C LYS A 14 -8.18 0.44 3.43
N PHE A 15 -8.23 -0.60 2.62
CA PHE A 15 -7.19 -1.63 2.54
C PHE A 15 -6.33 -1.48 1.28
N LEU A 16 -5.01 -1.47 1.48
CA LEU A 16 -3.99 -1.56 0.46
C LEU A 16 -3.36 -2.96 0.55
N PHE A 17 -3.58 -3.79 -0.47
CA PHE A 17 -3.03 -5.16 -0.54
C PHE A 17 -1.65 -5.13 -1.18
N ILE A 18 -0.67 -5.80 -0.55
CA ILE A 18 0.73 -5.76 -0.93
C ILE A 18 1.14 -7.14 -1.43
N ILE A 19 1.53 -7.24 -2.69
CA ILE A 19 2.06 -8.46 -3.29
C ILE A 19 3.59 -8.41 -3.20
N ARG A 20 4.15 -9.43 -2.52
CA ARG A 20 5.59 -9.62 -2.38
C ARG A 20 5.94 -11.06 -2.68
N THR A 21 6.72 -11.31 -3.72
CA THR A 21 7.24 -12.62 -4.12
C THR A 21 8.44 -12.42 -5.04
N GLU A 22 9.20 -13.47 -5.31
CA GLU A 22 10.25 -13.51 -6.33
C GLU A 22 9.76 -14.16 -7.64
N ASP A 23 8.49 -14.55 -7.71
CA ASP A 23 7.86 -15.18 -8.87
C ASP A 23 6.93 -14.18 -9.57
N PHE A 24 7.25 -13.82 -10.81
CA PHE A 24 6.44 -12.90 -11.63
C PHE A 24 5.05 -13.48 -11.94
N ASP A 25 4.99 -14.73 -12.37
CA ASP A 25 3.70 -15.36 -12.74
C ASP A 25 2.83 -15.59 -11.51
N GLY A 26 3.44 -15.94 -10.38
CA GLY A 26 2.78 -16.02 -9.08
C GLY A 26 2.24 -14.67 -8.63
N ALA A 27 3.00 -13.57 -8.83
CA ALA A 27 2.53 -12.22 -8.53
C ALA A 27 1.30 -11.84 -9.36
N MET A 28 1.29 -12.15 -10.67
CA MET A 28 0.16 -11.85 -11.55
C MET A 28 -1.08 -12.68 -11.19
N LYS A 29 -0.93 -13.96 -10.86
CA LYS A 29 -2.05 -14.79 -10.37
C LYS A 29 -2.57 -14.31 -9.01
N CYS A 30 -1.67 -13.86 -8.12
CA CYS A 30 -2.05 -13.27 -6.84
C CYS A 30 -2.87 -11.99 -7.07
N PHE A 31 -2.45 -11.13 -7.99
CA PHE A 31 -3.20 -9.93 -8.38
C PHE A 31 -4.62 -10.28 -8.86
N ASP A 32 -4.74 -11.19 -9.83
CA ASP A 32 -6.04 -11.63 -10.35
C ASP A 32 -6.94 -12.17 -9.21
N THR A 33 -6.34 -12.94 -8.29
CA THR A 33 -7.03 -13.49 -7.11
C THR A 33 -7.53 -12.41 -6.15
N LEU A 34 -6.71 -11.38 -5.89
CA LEU A 34 -7.09 -10.25 -5.03
C LEU A 34 -8.21 -9.42 -5.67
N VAL A 35 -8.13 -9.18 -6.99
CA VAL A 35 -9.20 -8.50 -7.74
C VAL A 35 -10.51 -9.28 -7.65
N GLU A 36 -10.49 -10.58 -7.86
CA GLU A 36 -11.67 -11.46 -7.71
C GLU A 36 -12.21 -11.50 -6.28
N ALA A 37 -11.36 -11.29 -5.27
CA ALA A 37 -11.79 -11.19 -3.89
C ALA A 37 -12.48 -9.84 -3.57
N GLY A 38 -12.29 -8.82 -4.42
CA GLY A 38 -12.85 -7.47 -4.26
C GLY A 38 -11.84 -6.41 -3.83
N ALA A 39 -10.54 -6.70 -3.85
CA ALA A 39 -9.50 -5.72 -3.56
C ALA A 39 -9.52 -4.57 -4.58
N LYS A 40 -9.33 -3.33 -4.10
CA LYS A 40 -9.43 -2.11 -4.92
C LYS A 40 -8.12 -1.32 -5.02
N VAL A 41 -7.19 -1.52 -4.09
CA VAL A 41 -5.88 -0.85 -4.06
C VAL A 41 -4.81 -1.93 -3.87
N ILE A 42 -3.98 -2.15 -4.88
CA ILE A 42 -3.03 -3.26 -4.92
C ILE A 42 -1.63 -2.77 -5.28
N GLU A 43 -0.62 -3.19 -4.53
CA GLU A 43 0.78 -2.82 -4.65
C GLU A 43 1.61 -4.02 -5.11
N PHE A 44 2.40 -3.85 -6.17
CA PHE A 44 3.49 -4.76 -6.52
C PHE A 44 4.80 -4.22 -5.95
N THR A 45 5.50 -5.02 -5.15
CA THR A 45 6.78 -4.60 -4.57
C THR A 45 7.92 -4.72 -5.57
N SER A 46 8.94 -3.84 -5.48
CA SER A 46 10.15 -3.86 -6.32
C SER A 46 11.00 -5.12 -6.14
N THR A 47 10.66 -5.99 -5.19
CA THR A 47 11.30 -7.30 -5.01
C THR A 47 10.83 -8.34 -6.03
N ILE A 48 9.73 -8.08 -6.73
CA ILE A 48 9.24 -8.92 -7.81
C ILE A 48 10.09 -8.66 -9.06
N PRO A 49 10.64 -9.69 -9.72
CA PRO A 49 11.33 -9.50 -10.99
C PRO A 49 10.44 -8.82 -12.03
N ASN A 50 10.95 -7.79 -12.71
CA ASN A 50 10.18 -7.03 -13.70
C ASN A 50 8.85 -6.46 -13.16
N TYR A 51 8.84 -5.97 -11.92
CA TYR A 51 7.64 -5.44 -11.27
C TYR A 51 6.98 -4.28 -12.05
N GLU A 52 7.76 -3.50 -12.80
CA GLU A 52 7.26 -2.47 -13.72
C GLU A 52 6.37 -3.06 -14.81
N LYS A 53 6.77 -4.22 -15.35
CA LYS A 53 5.98 -4.97 -16.33
C LYS A 53 4.71 -5.55 -15.67
N ALA A 54 4.81 -6.09 -14.44
CA ALA A 54 3.65 -6.57 -13.71
C ALA A 54 2.62 -5.45 -13.47
N ILE A 55 3.06 -4.25 -13.09
CA ILE A 55 2.20 -3.08 -12.93
C ILE A 55 1.51 -2.73 -14.25
N LYS A 56 2.26 -2.68 -15.35
CA LYS A 56 1.71 -2.36 -16.67
C LYS A 56 0.64 -3.37 -17.09
N GLU A 57 0.94 -4.67 -17.04
CA GLU A 57 0.01 -5.73 -17.38
C GLU A 57 -1.23 -5.74 -16.47
N ALA A 58 -1.07 -5.49 -15.18
CA ALA A 58 -2.17 -5.38 -14.24
C ALA A 58 -3.09 -4.21 -14.59
N LYS A 59 -2.53 -3.05 -14.95
CA LYS A 59 -3.30 -1.87 -15.34
C LYS A 59 -4.03 -2.05 -16.68
N GLU A 60 -3.49 -2.84 -17.60
CA GLU A 60 -4.17 -3.19 -18.85
C GLU A 60 -5.36 -4.14 -18.61
N LYS A 61 -5.33 -4.97 -17.58
CA LYS A 61 -6.41 -5.89 -17.21
C LYS A 61 -7.60 -5.21 -16.51
N VAL A 62 -7.38 -4.09 -15.85
CA VAL A 62 -8.40 -3.46 -14.99
C VAL A 62 -8.72 -2.04 -15.45
N LYS A 63 -9.93 -1.56 -15.12
CA LYS A 63 -10.29 -0.16 -15.33
C LYS A 63 -9.72 0.69 -14.19
N SER A 64 -9.00 1.76 -14.51
CA SER A 64 -8.36 2.66 -13.54
C SER A 64 -9.33 3.38 -12.59
N GLU A 65 -10.61 3.38 -12.91
CA GLU A 65 -11.67 3.97 -12.07
C GLU A 65 -12.19 3.00 -11.00
N GLU A 66 -11.86 1.72 -11.12
CA GLU A 66 -12.34 0.67 -10.23
C GLU A 66 -11.24 0.06 -9.35
N ILE A 67 -9.98 0.09 -9.80
CA ILE A 67 -8.83 -0.50 -9.11
C ILE A 67 -7.60 0.38 -9.34
N LEU A 68 -6.89 0.70 -8.25
CA LEU A 68 -5.60 1.37 -8.31
C LEU A 68 -4.46 0.38 -8.15
N VAL A 69 -3.48 0.48 -9.04
CA VAL A 69 -2.28 -0.37 -9.04
C VAL A 69 -1.05 0.48 -8.78
N GLY A 70 -0.26 0.10 -7.77
CA GLY A 70 0.92 0.84 -7.34
C GLY A 70 2.20 0.04 -7.32
N ALA A 71 3.32 0.78 -7.16
CA ALA A 71 4.65 0.26 -6.95
C ALA A 71 5.06 0.40 -5.48
N GLY A 72 5.52 -0.68 -4.85
CA GLY A 72 5.97 -0.65 -3.47
C GLY A 72 7.42 -1.04 -3.28
N THR A 73 7.93 -0.80 -2.07
CA THR A 73 9.33 -1.02 -1.70
C THR A 73 10.29 -0.23 -2.63
N VAL A 74 9.84 0.95 -3.06
CA VAL A 74 10.61 1.85 -3.91
C VAL A 74 11.56 2.65 -3.04
N LEU A 75 12.78 2.14 -2.83
CA LEU A 75 13.71 2.63 -1.82
C LEU A 75 14.57 3.81 -2.28
N ASN A 76 14.75 3.98 -3.58
CA ASN A 76 15.63 4.98 -4.17
C ASN A 76 15.09 5.50 -5.50
N LYS A 77 15.78 6.51 -6.04
CA LYS A 77 15.44 7.17 -7.30
C LYS A 77 15.45 6.22 -8.50
N GLU A 78 16.38 5.28 -8.55
CA GLU A 78 16.49 4.30 -9.64
C GLU A 78 15.26 3.39 -9.68
N LEU A 79 14.86 2.83 -8.54
CA LEU A 79 13.62 2.03 -8.44
C LEU A 79 12.37 2.88 -8.75
N ALA A 80 12.37 4.17 -8.39
CA ALA A 80 11.25 5.04 -8.73
C ALA A 80 11.15 5.27 -10.24
N LEU A 81 12.26 5.54 -10.92
CA LEU A 81 12.30 5.68 -12.39
C LEU A 81 11.81 4.40 -13.08
N LYS A 82 12.32 3.25 -12.63
CA LYS A 82 11.88 1.95 -13.17
C LYS A 82 10.38 1.70 -12.91
N ALA A 83 9.86 2.04 -11.73
CA ALA A 83 8.43 1.94 -11.45
C ALA A 83 7.58 2.75 -12.44
N MET A 84 8.05 3.95 -12.85
CA MET A 84 7.31 4.81 -13.79
C MET A 84 7.14 4.20 -15.18
N GLU A 85 7.99 3.25 -15.59
CA GLU A 85 7.80 2.49 -16.85
C GLU A 85 6.49 1.69 -16.84
N GLY A 86 6.03 1.24 -15.67
CA GLY A 86 4.74 0.57 -15.49
C GLY A 86 3.56 1.53 -15.34
N ASN A 87 3.79 2.83 -15.25
CA ASN A 87 2.78 3.86 -15.04
C ASN A 87 1.86 3.60 -13.82
N PRO A 88 2.41 3.37 -12.60
CA PRO A 88 1.62 3.11 -11.41
C PRO A 88 0.71 4.29 -11.05
N ASP A 89 -0.37 4.05 -10.30
CA ASP A 89 -1.24 5.10 -9.77
C ASP A 89 -0.66 5.73 -8.51
N PHE A 90 0.13 4.95 -7.76
CA PHE A 90 0.79 5.39 -6.54
C PHE A 90 2.14 4.69 -6.36
N VAL A 91 2.99 5.30 -5.53
CA VAL A 91 4.31 4.77 -5.16
C VAL A 91 4.42 4.70 -3.64
N VAL A 92 4.96 3.59 -3.13
CA VAL A 92 5.17 3.37 -1.70
C VAL A 92 6.65 3.13 -1.39
N ASN A 93 7.24 4.05 -0.63
CA ASN A 93 8.55 3.88 -0.01
C ASN A 93 8.37 3.57 1.49
N PRO A 94 8.84 2.44 2.03
CA PRO A 94 8.74 2.13 3.45
C PRO A 94 9.72 2.93 4.34
N THR A 95 10.63 3.69 3.74
CA THR A 95 11.62 4.54 4.41
C THR A 95 11.42 6.00 4.04
N GLN A 96 12.25 6.91 4.57
CA GLN A 96 12.22 8.32 4.19
C GLN A 96 13.36 8.61 3.19
N ASN A 97 12.99 8.78 1.92
CA ASN A 97 13.93 9.21 0.88
C ASN A 97 13.24 10.20 -0.08
N PHE A 98 13.55 11.47 0.07
CA PHE A 98 12.92 12.56 -0.69
C PHE A 98 13.37 12.64 -2.15
N GLU A 99 14.51 12.02 -2.54
CA GLU A 99 14.93 11.97 -3.95
C GLU A 99 13.89 11.32 -4.87
N ILE A 100 13.03 10.48 -4.30
CA ILE A 100 11.94 9.86 -5.04
C ILE A 100 10.94 10.91 -5.55
N LEU A 101 10.70 11.98 -4.78
CA LEU A 101 9.79 13.07 -5.16
C LEU A 101 10.27 13.87 -6.36
N GLU A 102 11.57 13.81 -6.68
CA GLU A 102 12.13 14.50 -7.85
C GLU A 102 11.75 13.85 -9.18
N VAL A 103 11.45 12.53 -9.15
CA VAL A 103 11.21 11.72 -10.36
C VAL A 103 9.81 11.15 -10.45
N VAL A 104 9.08 11.09 -9.35
CA VAL A 104 7.67 10.68 -9.36
C VAL A 104 6.80 11.86 -9.78
N PRO A 105 6.04 11.74 -10.88
CA PRO A 105 5.17 12.82 -11.36
C PRO A 105 4.14 13.25 -10.30
N LYS A 106 3.84 14.55 -10.25
CA LYS A 106 2.99 15.16 -9.22
C LYS A 106 1.56 14.63 -9.17
N GLU A 107 1.06 14.06 -10.27
CA GLU A 107 -0.26 13.43 -10.35
C GLU A 107 -0.31 12.01 -9.76
N LYS A 108 0.84 11.45 -9.36
CA LYS A 108 0.90 10.18 -8.65
C LYS A 108 0.76 10.38 -7.16
N VAL A 109 0.10 9.44 -6.49
CA VAL A 109 0.01 9.45 -5.03
C VAL A 109 1.30 8.86 -4.44
N VAL A 110 1.87 9.50 -3.43
CA VAL A 110 3.12 9.06 -2.79
C VAL A 110 2.87 8.73 -1.32
N PHE A 111 3.29 7.51 -0.96
CA PHE A 111 3.40 7.06 0.41
C PHE A 111 4.88 7.01 0.80
N MET A 112 5.25 7.56 1.94
CA MET A 112 6.63 7.56 2.42
C MET A 112 6.72 7.20 3.90
N GLY A 113 7.70 6.39 4.26
CA GLY A 113 7.91 5.88 5.61
C GLY A 113 8.18 6.99 6.62
N GLY A 114 7.58 6.87 7.81
CA GLY A 114 7.85 7.70 8.97
C GLY A 114 7.47 6.96 10.23
N PHE A 115 8.41 6.81 11.16
CA PHE A 115 8.25 6.03 12.38
C PHE A 115 8.23 6.90 13.65
N THR A 116 8.75 8.12 13.55
CA THR A 116 8.74 9.12 14.62
C THR A 116 7.86 10.31 14.24
N PRO A 117 7.32 11.08 15.21
CA PRO A 117 6.57 12.29 14.91
C PRO A 117 7.34 13.29 14.04
N SER A 118 8.66 13.38 14.20
CA SER A 118 9.52 14.27 13.41
C SER A 118 9.65 13.84 11.96
N GLU A 119 9.75 12.53 11.68
CA GLU A 119 9.75 12.00 10.32
C GLU A 119 8.38 12.17 9.66
N ILE A 120 7.31 11.92 10.42
CA ILE A 120 5.93 12.04 9.94
C ILE A 120 5.63 13.47 9.51
N ILE A 121 5.93 14.46 10.33
CA ILE A 121 5.67 15.86 9.97
C ILE A 121 6.58 16.36 8.84
N ARG A 122 7.82 15.85 8.75
CA ARG A 122 8.74 16.16 7.68
C ARG A 122 8.23 15.68 6.31
N ASN A 123 7.64 14.47 6.27
CA ASN A 123 7.00 13.93 5.07
C ASN A 123 5.83 14.81 4.61
N TYR A 124 4.99 15.25 5.55
CA TYR A 124 3.86 16.14 5.24
C TYR A 124 4.31 17.45 4.59
N TYR A 125 5.32 18.12 5.16
CA TYR A 125 5.84 19.38 4.61
C TYR A 125 6.61 19.20 3.29
N ALA A 126 7.11 17.98 3.02
CA ALA A 126 7.70 17.64 1.73
C ALA A 126 6.66 17.35 0.63
N GLY A 127 5.37 17.35 0.95
CA GLY A 127 4.28 17.11 0.00
C GLY A 127 3.97 15.63 -0.24
N VAL A 128 4.37 14.75 0.69
CA VAL A 128 3.96 13.35 0.70
C VAL A 128 2.47 13.24 1.04
N ASP A 129 1.74 12.41 0.30
CA ASP A 129 0.28 12.31 0.45
C ASP A 129 -0.13 11.44 1.64
N PHE A 130 0.59 10.34 1.88
CA PHE A 130 0.37 9.45 3.01
C PHE A 130 1.69 9.10 3.70
N VAL A 131 1.72 9.12 5.01
CA VAL A 131 2.87 8.61 5.76
C VAL A 131 2.64 7.14 6.10
N LYS A 132 3.55 6.28 5.65
CA LYS A 132 3.55 4.85 5.97
C LYS A 132 4.22 4.63 7.33
N VAL A 133 3.43 4.22 8.31
CA VAL A 133 3.95 3.76 9.61
C VAL A 133 4.23 2.26 9.48
N PHE A 134 5.52 1.88 9.50
CA PHE A 134 5.96 0.50 9.31
C PHE A 134 7.20 0.16 10.17
N PRO A 135 7.21 -0.97 10.91
CA PRO A 135 6.07 -1.85 11.16
C PRO A 135 5.12 -1.30 12.23
N ALA A 136 3.84 -1.09 11.88
CA ALA A 136 2.89 -0.40 12.74
C ALA A 136 2.48 -1.19 13.99
N SER A 137 2.47 -2.54 13.92
CA SER A 137 2.16 -3.40 15.07
C SER A 137 3.12 -3.20 16.24
N VAL A 138 4.38 -2.84 15.97
CA VAL A 138 5.40 -2.57 17.02
C VAL A 138 5.05 -1.34 17.84
N LEU A 139 4.52 -0.28 17.20
CA LEU A 139 4.10 0.95 17.87
C LEU A 139 2.68 0.83 18.46
N GLY A 140 1.86 0.00 17.86
CA GLY A 140 0.47 -0.22 18.23
C GLY A 140 -0.48 0.93 17.87
N PRO A 141 -1.81 0.71 17.99
CA PRO A 141 -2.81 1.71 17.63
C PRO A 141 -2.77 2.96 18.51
N LYS A 142 -2.26 2.85 19.74
CA LYS A 142 -2.10 4.01 20.64
C LYS A 142 -1.17 5.08 20.09
N PHE A 143 -0.15 4.69 19.34
CA PHE A 143 0.75 5.63 18.67
C PHE A 143 0.01 6.45 17.61
N ILE A 144 -0.72 5.79 16.71
CA ILE A 144 -1.54 6.46 15.68
C ILE A 144 -2.55 7.40 16.36
N LYS A 145 -3.25 6.91 17.39
CA LYS A 145 -4.24 7.70 18.14
C LYS A 145 -3.64 8.97 18.74
N ALA A 146 -2.48 8.86 19.37
CA ALA A 146 -1.81 10.01 20.00
C ALA A 146 -1.45 11.09 18.99
N LEU A 147 -1.07 10.72 17.77
CA LEU A 147 -0.76 11.68 16.71
C LEU A 147 -2.00 12.27 16.06
N LYS A 148 -2.97 11.42 15.68
CA LYS A 148 -4.19 11.82 14.96
C LYS A 148 -5.15 12.65 15.81
N PHE A 149 -5.27 12.36 17.10
CA PHE A 149 -6.11 13.11 18.04
C PHE A 149 -5.30 14.16 18.84
N GLY A 150 -4.02 14.32 18.51
CA GLY A 150 -3.11 15.29 19.08
C GLY A 150 -2.55 16.24 18.02
N PRO A 151 -1.21 16.31 17.84
CA PRO A 151 -0.58 17.35 17.03
C PRO A 151 -0.71 17.20 15.51
N LEU A 152 -1.08 16.03 14.97
CA LEU A 152 -1.01 15.73 13.54
C LEU A 152 -2.34 15.19 12.95
N PRO A 153 -3.52 15.80 13.24
CA PRO A 153 -4.82 15.32 12.76
C PRO A 153 -4.94 15.37 11.22
N PHE A 154 -4.19 16.26 10.58
CA PHE A 154 -4.21 16.51 9.14
C PHE A 154 -3.31 15.58 8.33
N VAL A 155 -2.41 14.82 8.98
CA VAL A 155 -1.53 13.87 8.28
C VAL A 155 -2.29 12.57 7.98
N LYS A 156 -2.34 12.16 6.72
CA LYS A 156 -2.90 10.86 6.34
C LYS A 156 -1.89 9.76 6.61
N MET A 157 -2.32 8.69 7.30
CA MET A 157 -1.43 7.61 7.75
C MET A 157 -1.87 6.25 7.21
N LEU A 158 -0.91 5.54 6.61
CA LEU A 158 -1.01 4.11 6.27
C LEU A 158 -0.35 3.31 7.40
N ALA A 159 -1.12 2.51 8.14
CA ALA A 159 -0.58 1.54 9.09
C ALA A 159 -0.34 0.20 8.37
N SER A 160 0.89 -0.31 8.41
CA SER A 160 1.28 -1.54 7.73
C SER A 160 2.29 -2.34 8.54
N GLY A 161 2.30 -3.67 8.35
CA GLY A 161 3.20 -4.61 9.04
C GLY A 161 2.63 -5.11 10.36
N GLY A 162 2.31 -6.41 10.37
CA GLY A 162 1.68 -7.12 11.48
C GLY A 162 0.22 -6.75 11.68
N MET A 163 -0.50 -6.50 10.58
CA MET A 163 -1.92 -6.12 10.58
C MET A 163 -2.82 -7.37 10.62
N GLU A 164 -2.75 -8.14 11.70
CA GLU A 164 -3.61 -9.29 11.92
C GLU A 164 -5.08 -8.88 12.11
N LEU A 165 -6.01 -9.77 11.73
CA LEU A 165 -7.46 -9.50 11.80
C LEU A 165 -7.92 -8.94 13.16
N GLY A 166 -7.38 -9.49 14.26
CA GLY A 166 -7.78 -9.12 15.62
C GLY A 166 -7.45 -7.68 16.04
N ILE A 167 -6.56 -6.99 15.32
CA ILE A 167 -6.12 -5.63 15.70
C ILE A 167 -6.55 -4.53 14.70
N ILE A 168 -7.10 -4.92 13.54
CA ILE A 168 -7.46 -3.96 12.46
C ILE A 168 -8.42 -2.89 12.96
N GLU A 169 -9.49 -3.27 13.64
CA GLU A 169 -10.48 -2.32 14.13
C GLU A 169 -9.89 -1.29 15.09
N GLU A 170 -8.92 -1.70 15.93
CA GLU A 170 -8.26 -0.78 16.85
C GLU A 170 -7.44 0.27 16.09
N PHE A 171 -6.73 -0.11 15.02
CA PHE A 171 -6.01 0.82 14.15
C PHE A 171 -6.96 1.78 13.40
N ILE A 172 -8.09 1.27 12.91
CA ILE A 172 -9.12 2.12 12.28
C ILE A 172 -9.70 3.12 13.30
N LYS A 173 -10.08 2.65 14.48
CA LYS A 173 -10.58 3.52 15.59
C LYS A 173 -9.53 4.51 16.09
N ALA A 174 -8.24 4.16 15.97
CA ALA A 174 -7.12 5.06 16.27
C ALA A 174 -6.91 6.16 15.23
N GLY A 175 -7.58 6.10 14.08
CA GLY A 175 -7.52 7.10 13.03
C GLY A 175 -6.55 6.76 11.90
N ALA A 176 -6.13 5.50 11.74
CA ALA A 176 -5.43 5.08 10.53
C ALA A 176 -6.33 5.29 9.30
N ASP A 177 -5.84 6.05 8.32
CA ASP A 177 -6.60 6.34 7.10
C ASP A 177 -6.64 5.14 6.17
N VAL A 178 -5.53 4.38 6.13
CA VAL A 178 -5.34 3.19 5.30
C VAL A 178 -4.65 2.10 6.12
N ILE A 179 -4.97 0.84 5.83
CA ILE A 179 -4.32 -0.34 6.39
C ILE A 179 -3.62 -1.10 5.26
N GLY A 180 -2.33 -1.36 5.41
CA GLY A 180 -1.54 -2.12 4.43
C GLY A 180 -1.44 -3.58 4.83
N LEU A 181 -1.93 -4.46 3.97
CA LEU A 181 -2.01 -5.91 4.16
C LEU A 181 -1.02 -6.61 3.21
N GLY A 182 0.03 -7.18 3.75
CA GLY A 182 1.05 -7.92 3.01
C GLY A 182 1.02 -9.42 3.34
N SER A 183 1.95 -9.84 4.17
CA SER A 183 2.09 -11.24 4.60
C SER A 183 0.87 -11.80 5.35
N GLU A 184 -0.02 -10.95 5.78
CA GLU A 184 -1.27 -11.35 6.41
C GLU A 184 -2.25 -12.01 5.41
N VAL A 185 -2.16 -11.61 4.12
CA VAL A 185 -3.03 -12.08 3.04
C VAL A 185 -2.23 -12.79 1.95
N ALA A 186 -1.32 -12.06 1.28
CA ALA A 186 -0.48 -12.57 0.19
C ALA A 186 0.84 -13.12 0.74
N LYS A 187 0.76 -14.20 1.55
CA LYS A 187 1.94 -14.88 2.09
C LYS A 187 2.79 -15.43 0.94
N VAL A 188 4.11 -15.23 1.02
CA VAL A 188 5.05 -15.71 0.00
C VAL A 188 4.89 -17.21 -0.23
N ASP A 189 4.79 -17.99 0.85
CA ASP A 189 4.62 -19.45 0.78
C ASP A 189 3.35 -19.83 -0.02
N LEU A 190 2.22 -19.18 0.26
CA LEU A 190 0.97 -19.44 -0.46
C LEU A 190 1.06 -19.10 -1.94
N VAL A 191 1.79 -18.03 -2.30
CA VAL A 191 2.03 -17.67 -3.71
C VAL A 191 2.90 -18.71 -4.39
N MET A 192 4.01 -19.13 -3.74
CA MET A 192 4.96 -20.11 -4.28
C MET A 192 4.35 -21.51 -4.41
N GLU A 193 3.46 -21.89 -3.49
CA GLU A 193 2.71 -23.16 -3.52
C GLU A 193 1.51 -23.11 -4.48
N GLY A 194 1.17 -21.96 -5.03
CA GLY A 194 -0.01 -21.77 -5.88
C GLY A 194 -1.33 -21.87 -5.13
N ASN A 195 -1.34 -21.66 -3.81
CA ASN A 195 -2.54 -21.74 -2.98
C ASN A 195 -3.35 -20.44 -3.01
N PHE A 196 -3.78 -20.05 -4.21
CA PHE A 196 -4.54 -18.80 -4.43
C PHE A 196 -5.94 -18.85 -3.83
N SER A 197 -6.51 -20.03 -3.63
CA SER A 197 -7.81 -20.16 -2.93
C SER A 197 -7.72 -19.67 -1.49
N LYS A 198 -6.62 -19.94 -0.79
CA LYS A 198 -6.41 -19.46 0.58
C LYS A 198 -6.15 -17.97 0.62
N ILE A 199 -5.42 -17.42 -0.34
CA ILE A 199 -5.22 -15.96 -0.48
C ILE A 199 -6.57 -15.27 -0.66
N LYS A 200 -7.44 -15.82 -1.52
CA LYS A 200 -8.80 -15.28 -1.75
C LYS A 200 -9.66 -15.30 -0.49
N GLU A 201 -9.62 -16.40 0.27
CA GLU A 201 -10.32 -16.53 1.55
C GLU A 201 -9.85 -15.46 2.54
N LEU A 202 -8.52 -15.33 2.72
CA LEU A 202 -7.94 -14.34 3.60
C LEU A 202 -8.32 -12.91 3.20
N ALA A 203 -8.19 -12.57 1.90
CA ALA A 203 -8.57 -11.24 1.41
C ALA A 203 -10.04 -10.91 1.72
N LYS A 204 -10.95 -11.86 1.49
CA LYS A 204 -12.38 -11.70 1.81
C LYS A 204 -12.62 -11.50 3.31
N SER A 205 -11.88 -12.20 4.17
CA SER A 205 -11.99 -12.06 5.62
C SER A 205 -11.64 -10.65 6.08
N TYR A 206 -10.59 -10.03 5.49
CA TYR A 206 -10.27 -8.62 5.78
C TYR A 206 -11.32 -7.66 5.20
N LEU A 207 -11.74 -7.87 3.96
CA LEU A 207 -12.74 -7.00 3.31
C LEU A 207 -14.09 -7.01 4.04
N SER A 208 -14.45 -8.12 4.69
CA SER A 208 -15.70 -8.20 5.47
C SER A 208 -15.73 -7.28 6.70
N LEU A 209 -14.57 -6.78 7.16
CA LEU A 209 -14.50 -5.80 8.25
C LEU A 209 -15.01 -4.39 7.83
N LEU A 210 -15.22 -4.16 6.53
CA LEU A 210 -15.69 -2.88 6.00
C LEU A 210 -17.20 -2.87 5.69
N LEU A 211 -17.86 -4.01 5.85
CA LEU A 211 -19.31 -4.20 5.63
C LEU A 211 -20.10 -3.98 6.92
#